data_f631e38a39d2f6e3979a70e67604dbd5
#
_entry.id   f631e38a39d2f6e3979a70e67604dbd5
#
_cell.length_a   1.000
_cell.length_b   1.000
_cell.length_c   1.000
_cell.angle_alpha   90.00
_cell.angle_beta   90.00
_cell.angle_gamma   90.00
#
_symmetry.space_group_name_H-M   'P 1'
#
loop_
_entity.id
_entity.type
_entity.pdbx_description
1 polymer ?
#
loop_
_entity_poly.entity_id
_entity_poly.type
_entity_poly.pdbx_seq_one_letter_code
_entity_poly.pdbx_strand_id
1 'polypeptide(L)'
;GWNTIEHEAFLTEMCSLFHSKGIRVSIFIDPLPEMAYGAARCGADRIELYTAAYAENYPLNREEAVAPYLRTAQAARDSGLGVNAGHDLNLDNLEYLLKTIPWIDEVSIGHALICDALYLGLEKTVHEYLIRTHVNK
;
A
#
# COMPACT_ATOMS: atom_id res chain seq x y z
N GLY A 1 7.93 -0.08 8.41
CA GLY A 1 8.35 -0.67 7.13
C GLY A 1 9.80 -1.11 7.11
N TRP A 2 10.20 -1.80 6.07
CA TRP A 2 11.59 -2.15 5.85
C TRP A 2 12.43 -0.94 5.42
N ASN A 3 13.60 -0.76 6.04
CA ASN A 3 14.62 0.12 5.49
C ASN A 3 15.36 -0.62 4.36
N THR A 4 14.94 -0.39 3.12
CA THR A 4 15.41 -1.12 1.95
C THR A 4 16.84 -0.76 1.55
N ILE A 5 17.40 0.33 2.10
CA ILE A 5 18.79 0.73 1.89
C ILE A 5 19.69 -0.02 2.87
N GLU A 6 19.34 0.00 4.15
CA GLU A 6 20.10 -0.65 5.22
C GLU A 6 20.12 -2.18 5.06
N HIS A 7 19.00 -2.76 4.64
CA HIS A 7 18.81 -4.20 4.51
C HIS A 7 18.89 -4.71 3.06
N GLU A 8 19.51 -3.95 2.14
CA GLU A 8 19.52 -4.25 0.70
C GLU A 8 20.03 -5.67 0.40
N ALA A 9 21.16 -6.08 1.03
CA ALA A 9 21.73 -7.41 0.78
C ALA A 9 20.77 -8.55 1.19
N PHE A 10 20.19 -8.46 2.38
CA PHE A 10 19.23 -9.44 2.89
C PHE A 10 17.98 -9.49 2.03
N LEU A 11 17.39 -8.33 1.69
CA LEU A 11 16.17 -8.25 0.89
C LEU A 11 16.40 -8.77 -0.54
N THR A 12 17.58 -8.52 -1.12
CA THR A 12 17.95 -9.06 -2.43
C THR A 12 18.02 -10.59 -2.42
N GLU A 13 18.62 -11.16 -1.38
CA GLU A 13 18.66 -12.62 -1.18
C GLU A 13 17.25 -13.20 -1.06
N MET A 14 16.39 -12.57 -0.25
CA MET A 14 15.00 -13.02 -0.06
C MET A 14 14.17 -12.91 -1.35
N CYS A 15 14.27 -11.80 -2.08
CA CYS A 15 13.60 -11.67 -3.38
C CYS A 15 14.02 -12.79 -4.33
N SER A 16 15.32 -13.04 -4.45
CA SER A 16 15.88 -14.12 -5.28
C SER A 16 15.36 -15.49 -4.86
N LEU A 17 15.33 -15.78 -3.57
CA LEU A 17 14.83 -17.03 -3.02
C LEU A 17 13.36 -17.25 -3.36
N PHE A 18 12.50 -16.26 -3.13
CA PHE A 18 11.07 -16.36 -3.42
C PHE A 18 10.82 -16.48 -4.93
N HIS A 19 11.51 -15.71 -5.76
CA HIS A 19 11.42 -15.82 -7.22
C HIS A 19 11.83 -17.21 -7.73
N SER A 20 12.83 -17.85 -7.13
CA SER A 20 13.22 -19.23 -7.47
C SER A 20 12.11 -20.26 -7.22
N LYS A 21 11.10 -19.89 -6.42
CA LYS A 21 9.89 -20.68 -6.13
C LYS A 21 8.65 -20.21 -6.89
N GLY A 22 8.80 -19.24 -7.79
CA GLY A 22 7.69 -18.66 -8.53
C GLY A 22 6.77 -17.76 -7.67
N ILE A 23 7.27 -17.23 -6.55
CA ILE A 23 6.50 -16.39 -5.63
C ILE A 23 6.81 -14.92 -5.90
N ARG A 24 5.77 -14.10 -6.13
CA ARG A 24 5.85 -12.64 -6.23
C ARG A 24 6.18 -12.02 -4.88
N VAL A 25 7.06 -11.02 -4.87
CA VAL A 25 7.52 -10.35 -3.66
C VAL A 25 7.03 -8.91 -3.59
N SER A 26 6.36 -8.55 -2.50
CA SER A 26 6.00 -7.18 -2.14
C SER A 26 6.73 -6.79 -0.85
N ILE A 27 7.47 -5.67 -0.87
CA ILE A 27 8.19 -5.17 0.31
C ILE A 27 7.36 -4.07 0.99
N PHE A 28 7.05 -4.26 2.26
CA PHE A 28 6.34 -3.30 3.10
C PHE A 28 7.27 -2.17 3.52
N ILE A 29 6.96 -0.93 3.15
CA ILE A 29 7.81 0.25 3.34
C ILE A 29 7.04 1.45 3.91
N ASP A 30 7.77 2.33 4.59
CA ASP A 30 7.27 3.66 4.93
C ASP A 30 7.18 4.54 3.66
N PRO A 31 6.32 5.59 3.65
CA PRO A 31 6.08 6.42 2.48
C PRO A 31 7.22 7.41 2.20
N LEU A 32 8.40 6.88 1.90
CA LEU A 32 9.63 7.57 1.56
C LEU A 32 10.10 7.11 0.16
N PRO A 33 10.25 8.02 -0.83
CA PRO A 33 10.65 7.64 -2.19
C PRO A 33 11.93 6.81 -2.28
N GLU A 34 12.91 7.09 -1.42
CA GLU A 34 14.16 6.33 -1.36
C GLU A 34 13.96 4.86 -0.98
N MET A 35 12.93 4.53 -0.20
CA MET A 35 12.57 3.14 0.12
C MET A 35 12.03 2.41 -1.10
N ALA A 36 11.29 3.08 -1.97
CA ALA A 36 10.82 2.51 -3.22
C ALA A 36 11.98 2.22 -4.20
N TYR A 37 12.92 3.17 -4.33
CA TYR A 37 14.14 2.95 -5.13
C TYR A 37 14.98 1.78 -4.58
N GLY A 38 15.10 1.67 -3.25
CA GLY A 38 15.77 0.56 -2.60
C GLY A 38 15.08 -0.79 -2.88
N ALA A 39 13.74 -0.85 -2.79
CA ALA A 39 12.96 -2.04 -3.09
C ALA A 39 13.16 -2.52 -4.54
N ALA A 40 13.22 -1.59 -5.50
CA ALA A 40 13.52 -1.91 -6.90
C ALA A 40 14.92 -2.51 -7.06
N ARG A 41 15.94 -1.96 -6.38
CA ARG A 41 17.30 -2.53 -6.39
C ARG A 41 17.36 -3.93 -5.78
N CYS A 42 16.55 -4.19 -4.76
CA CYS A 42 16.44 -5.53 -4.16
C CYS A 42 15.77 -6.56 -5.08
N GLY A 43 15.18 -6.12 -6.20
CA GLY A 43 14.49 -6.98 -7.14
C GLY A 43 13.05 -7.33 -6.73
N ALA A 44 12.41 -6.52 -5.91
CA ALA A 44 11.00 -6.70 -5.58
C ALA A 44 10.10 -6.50 -6.81
N ASP A 45 8.93 -7.15 -6.81
CA ASP A 45 7.90 -6.94 -7.83
C ASP A 45 7.00 -5.76 -7.49
N ARG A 46 6.79 -5.55 -6.20
CA ARG A 46 5.91 -4.51 -5.65
C ARG A 46 6.46 -3.92 -4.36
N ILE A 47 5.93 -2.78 -4.01
CA ILE A 47 5.96 -2.27 -2.64
C ILE A 47 4.56 -2.32 -2.02
N GLU A 48 4.48 -2.37 -0.70
CA GLU A 48 3.26 -2.07 0.04
C GLU A 48 3.50 -0.87 0.94
N LEU A 49 2.73 0.19 0.71
CA LEU A 49 2.81 1.44 1.47
C LEU A 49 2.17 1.26 2.85
N TYR A 50 2.91 1.55 3.91
CA TYR A 50 2.42 1.56 5.29
C TYR A 50 1.53 2.78 5.54
N THR A 51 0.20 2.59 5.55
CA THR A 51 -0.77 3.68 5.54
C THR A 51 -1.25 4.16 6.92
N ALA A 52 -0.63 3.72 8.03
CA ALA A 52 -1.06 4.14 9.37
C ALA A 52 -1.02 5.67 9.56
N ALA A 53 0.11 6.32 9.20
CA ALA A 53 0.24 7.77 9.33
C ALA A 53 -0.72 8.54 8.40
N TYR A 54 -1.07 7.98 7.23
CA TYR A 54 -2.13 8.52 6.39
C TYR A 54 -3.47 8.48 7.11
N ALA A 55 -3.86 7.32 7.64
CA ALA A 55 -5.13 7.14 8.33
C ALA A 55 -5.27 8.04 9.57
N GLU A 56 -4.19 8.19 10.34
CA GLU A 56 -4.15 9.05 11.53
C GLU A 56 -4.32 10.54 11.18
N ASN A 57 -3.64 11.01 10.12
CA ASN A 57 -3.66 12.43 9.74
C ASN A 57 -4.78 12.79 8.77
N TYR A 58 -5.45 11.81 8.15
CA TYR A 58 -6.53 12.03 7.21
C TYR A 58 -7.66 12.93 7.72
N PRO A 59 -8.16 12.78 8.96
CA PRO A 59 -9.20 13.65 9.49
C PRO A 59 -8.77 15.10 9.72
N LEU A 60 -7.46 15.35 9.85
CA LEU A 60 -6.89 16.67 10.10
C LEU A 60 -6.67 17.43 8.79
N ASN A 61 -5.95 16.83 7.84
CA ASN A 61 -5.71 17.38 6.51
C ASN A 61 -5.37 16.23 5.53
N ARG A 62 -6.36 15.79 4.78
CA ARG A 62 -6.21 14.66 3.85
C ARG A 62 -5.22 14.92 2.71
N GLU A 63 -5.06 16.20 2.29
CA GLU A 63 -4.13 16.56 1.20
C GLU A 63 -2.69 16.44 1.67
N GLU A 64 -2.39 16.92 2.87
CA GLU A 64 -1.08 16.76 3.49
C GLU A 64 -0.81 15.29 3.85
N ALA A 65 -1.81 14.58 4.36
CA ALA A 65 -1.69 13.19 4.74
C ALA A 65 -1.33 12.28 3.55
N VAL A 66 -1.90 12.51 2.36
CA VAL A 66 -1.67 11.67 1.18
C VAL A 66 -0.38 12.05 0.42
N ALA A 67 0.14 13.24 0.58
CA ALA A 67 1.24 13.77 -0.23
C ALA A 67 2.53 12.90 -0.19
N PRO A 68 3.01 12.39 0.96
CA PRO A 68 4.17 11.49 0.98
C PRO A 68 3.89 10.17 0.23
N TYR A 69 2.68 9.66 0.31
CA TYR A 69 2.25 8.43 -0.36
C TYR A 69 2.23 8.58 -1.87
N LEU A 70 1.70 9.70 -2.36
CA LEU A 70 1.70 10.02 -3.80
C LEU A 70 3.14 10.08 -4.36
N ARG A 71 4.06 10.76 -3.66
CA ARG A 71 5.47 10.84 -4.09
C ARG A 71 6.15 9.47 -4.11
N THR A 72 5.91 8.66 -3.08
CA THR A 72 6.52 7.32 -2.98
C THR A 72 5.93 6.36 -4.00
N ALA A 73 4.62 6.40 -4.20
CA ALA A 73 3.95 5.61 -5.24
C ALA A 73 4.42 6.00 -6.66
N GLN A 74 4.70 7.29 -6.90
CA GLN A 74 5.28 7.74 -8.16
C GLN A 74 6.70 7.19 -8.34
N ALA A 75 7.54 7.26 -7.32
CA ALA A 75 8.89 6.70 -7.35
C ALA A 75 8.88 5.17 -7.62
N ALA A 76 7.93 4.45 -7.02
CA ALA A 76 7.74 3.02 -7.28
C ALA A 76 7.37 2.76 -8.73
N ARG A 77 6.38 3.48 -9.27
CA ARG A 77 5.94 3.37 -10.66
C ARG A 77 7.07 3.67 -11.64
N ASP A 78 7.83 4.74 -11.41
CA ASP A 78 8.97 5.14 -12.25
C ASP A 78 10.10 4.10 -12.22
N SER A 79 10.16 3.31 -11.14
CA SER A 79 11.09 2.18 -10.96
C SER A 79 10.56 0.85 -11.50
N GLY A 80 9.36 0.83 -12.10
CA GLY A 80 8.74 -0.38 -12.65
C GLY A 80 8.10 -1.31 -11.60
N LEU A 81 7.90 -0.83 -10.36
CA LEU A 81 7.25 -1.60 -9.29
C LEU A 81 5.73 -1.42 -9.33
N GLY A 82 4.99 -2.48 -9.02
CA GLY A 82 3.60 -2.37 -8.63
C GLY A 82 3.47 -1.74 -7.23
N VAL A 83 2.29 -1.20 -6.94
CA VAL A 83 2.02 -0.50 -5.67
C VAL A 83 0.83 -1.13 -4.97
N ASN A 84 1.06 -1.64 -3.76
CA ASN A 84 0.04 -2.03 -2.81
C ASN A 84 -0.01 -0.99 -1.67
N ALA A 85 -1.12 -0.96 -0.93
CA ALA A 85 -1.26 -0.12 0.24
C ALA A 85 -2.05 -0.85 1.33
N GLY A 86 -1.61 -0.71 2.58
CA GLY A 86 -2.25 -1.39 3.70
C GLY A 86 -1.93 -0.76 5.04
N HIS A 87 -2.74 -1.09 6.01
CA HIS A 87 -2.78 -0.64 7.40
C HIS A 87 -3.72 0.54 7.64
N ASP A 88 -4.69 0.34 8.54
CA ASP A 88 -5.67 1.32 9.01
C ASP A 88 -6.55 1.98 7.93
N LEU A 89 -6.59 1.39 6.72
CA LEU A 89 -7.55 1.81 5.71
C LEU A 89 -8.98 1.41 6.12
N ASN A 90 -9.92 2.31 5.85
CA ASN A 90 -11.32 2.17 6.23
C ASN A 90 -12.27 2.83 5.20
N LEU A 91 -13.58 2.76 5.44
CA LEU A 91 -14.59 3.30 4.51
C LEU A 91 -14.49 4.82 4.29
N ASP A 92 -13.88 5.57 5.22
CA ASP A 92 -13.78 7.03 5.11
C ASP A 92 -12.56 7.47 4.29
N ASN A 93 -11.41 6.76 4.44
CA ASN A 93 -10.14 7.22 3.88
C ASN A 93 -9.72 6.50 2.58
N LEU A 94 -10.28 5.30 2.30
CA LEU A 94 -9.89 4.45 1.18
C LEU A 94 -10.12 5.11 -0.19
N GLU A 95 -11.32 5.65 -0.39
CA GLU A 95 -11.72 6.23 -1.68
C GLU A 95 -10.83 7.40 -2.10
N TYR A 96 -10.49 8.27 -1.15
CA TYR A 96 -9.62 9.43 -1.42
C TYR A 96 -8.19 9.00 -1.77
N LEU A 97 -7.65 7.99 -1.09
CA LEU A 97 -6.34 7.43 -1.40
C LEU A 97 -6.30 6.91 -2.85
N LEU A 98 -7.30 6.11 -3.23
CA LEU A 98 -7.35 5.49 -4.56
C LEU A 98 -7.67 6.48 -5.68
N LYS A 99 -8.41 7.55 -5.41
CA LYS A 99 -8.60 8.66 -6.36
C LYS A 99 -7.31 9.46 -6.58
N THR A 100 -6.53 9.65 -5.52
CA THR A 100 -5.28 10.42 -5.58
C THR A 100 -4.14 9.61 -6.20
N ILE A 101 -4.12 8.29 -5.95
CA ILE A 101 -3.10 7.36 -6.47
C ILE A 101 -3.80 6.23 -7.25
N PRO A 102 -4.29 6.50 -8.48
CA PRO A 102 -5.14 5.56 -9.21
C PRO A 102 -4.41 4.32 -9.73
N TRP A 103 -3.09 4.25 -9.58
CA TRP A 103 -2.28 3.10 -9.96
C TRP A 103 -1.92 2.19 -8.76
N ILE A 104 -2.58 2.33 -7.62
CA ILE A 104 -2.51 1.30 -6.57
C ILE A 104 -3.19 0.04 -7.12
N ASP A 105 -2.46 -1.06 -7.11
CA ASP A 105 -2.90 -2.36 -7.65
C ASP A 105 -3.77 -3.12 -6.65
N GLU A 106 -3.38 -3.11 -5.36
CA GLU A 106 -4.04 -3.88 -4.31
C GLU A 106 -4.08 -3.08 -3.00
N VAL A 107 -5.12 -3.30 -2.21
CA VAL A 107 -5.24 -2.78 -0.85
C VAL A 107 -5.48 -3.91 0.15
N SER A 108 -4.87 -3.80 1.33
CA SER A 108 -5.04 -4.73 2.44
C SER A 108 -5.85 -4.06 3.55
N ILE A 109 -7.05 -4.60 3.82
CA ILE A 109 -7.96 -4.05 4.84
C ILE A 109 -8.35 -5.17 5.81
N GLY A 110 -7.99 -5.03 7.07
CA GLY A 110 -8.24 -6.04 8.09
C GLY A 110 -9.18 -5.54 9.18
N HIS A 111 -8.63 -4.85 10.17
CA HIS A 111 -9.32 -4.47 11.39
C HIS A 111 -10.62 -3.69 11.14
N ALA A 112 -10.57 -2.64 10.33
CA ALA A 112 -11.73 -1.79 10.02
C ALA A 112 -12.86 -2.60 9.35
N LEU A 113 -12.54 -3.49 8.39
CA LEU A 113 -13.52 -4.33 7.72
C LEU A 113 -14.28 -5.23 8.71
N ILE A 114 -13.57 -5.83 9.66
CA ILE A 114 -14.20 -6.69 10.68
C ILE A 114 -15.06 -5.87 11.65
N CYS A 115 -14.59 -4.69 12.09
CA CYS A 115 -15.38 -3.78 12.92
C CYS A 115 -16.67 -3.35 12.22
N ASP A 116 -16.58 -2.94 10.95
CA ASP A 116 -17.74 -2.53 10.16
C ASP A 116 -18.73 -3.72 9.98
N ALA A 117 -18.20 -4.94 9.78
CA ALA A 117 -19.02 -6.13 9.60
C ALA A 117 -19.84 -6.50 10.84
N LEU A 118 -19.41 -6.12 12.05
CA LEU A 118 -20.20 -6.32 13.26
C LEU A 118 -21.49 -5.46 13.28
N TYR A 119 -21.46 -4.31 12.61
CA TYR A 119 -22.61 -3.39 12.55
C TYR A 119 -23.43 -3.54 11.26
N LEU A 120 -22.77 -3.75 10.12
CA LEU A 120 -23.40 -3.76 8.80
C LEU A 120 -23.75 -5.17 8.30
N GLY A 121 -23.13 -6.19 8.86
CA GLY A 121 -23.08 -7.55 8.33
C GLY A 121 -21.98 -7.70 7.25
N LEU A 122 -21.38 -8.90 7.17
CA LEU A 122 -20.18 -9.15 6.35
C LEU A 122 -20.41 -8.87 4.86
N GLU A 123 -21.51 -9.35 4.29
CA GLU A 123 -21.83 -9.18 2.86
C GLU A 123 -21.91 -7.72 2.46
N LYS A 124 -22.66 -6.92 3.22
CA LYS A 124 -22.81 -5.48 2.97
C LYS A 124 -21.48 -4.76 3.13
N THR A 125 -20.71 -5.10 4.16
CA THR A 125 -19.39 -4.50 4.40
C THR A 125 -18.44 -4.74 3.23
N VAL A 126 -18.32 -5.99 2.77
CA VAL A 126 -17.49 -6.32 1.61
C VAL A 126 -17.94 -5.52 0.37
N HIS A 127 -19.26 -5.41 0.14
CA HIS A 127 -19.80 -4.62 -0.97
C HIS A 127 -19.42 -3.14 -0.87
N GLU A 128 -19.52 -2.53 0.32
CA GLU A 128 -19.14 -1.13 0.56
C GLU A 128 -17.65 -0.87 0.30
N TYR A 129 -16.77 -1.79 0.70
CA TYR A 129 -15.35 -1.69 0.39
C TYR A 129 -15.07 -1.86 -1.11
N LEU A 130 -15.73 -2.81 -1.78
CA LEU A 130 -15.58 -3.01 -3.22
C LEU A 130 -16.02 -1.80 -4.05
N ILE A 131 -17.12 -1.13 -3.68
CA ILE A 131 -17.55 0.12 -4.33
C ILE A 131 -16.42 1.15 -4.28
N ARG A 132 -15.74 1.31 -3.14
CA ARG A 132 -14.66 2.28 -2.97
C ARG A 132 -13.38 1.91 -3.72
N THR A 133 -13.17 0.64 -4.03
CA THR A 133 -12.01 0.20 -4.84
C THR A 133 -12.25 0.35 -6.35
N HIS A 134 -13.50 0.50 -6.81
CA HIS A 134 -13.84 0.61 -8.24
C HIS A 134 -13.95 2.05 -8.76
N VAL A 135 -13.46 3.03 -8.01
CA VAL A 135 -13.63 4.47 -8.30
C VAL A 135 -12.98 4.90 -9.63
N ASN A 136 -12.06 4.09 -10.17
CA ASN A 136 -11.27 4.42 -11.37
C ASN A 136 -11.35 3.37 -12.49
N LYS A 137 -12.33 2.48 -12.45
CA LYS A 137 -12.54 1.47 -13.50
C LYS A 137 -13.74 1.77 -14.34
#